data_43df91f8d6d02fa3c61ce12847a5decc
#
_entry.id   43df91f8d6d02fa3c61ce12847a5decc
#
_cell.length_a   1.000
_cell.length_b   1.000
_cell.length_c   1.000
_cell.angle_alpha   90.00
_cell.angle_beta   90.00
_cell.angle_gamma   90.00
#
_symmetry.space_group_name_H-M   'P 1'
#
loop_
_entity.id
_entity.type
_entity.pdbx_description
1 polymer ?
#
loop_
_entity_poly.entity_id
_entity_poly.type
_entity_poly.pdbx_seq_one_letter_code
_entity_poly.pdbx_strand_id
1 'polypeptide(L)'
;FSVPWIDGVLSRTAARAFGPFRGLTASLYLGERLAAVETGLAAGGTYHSWFPAYDPRFASVSPGLLLLHGIIEAAPDLGLDRIDLGKGEQGYKAYYTDYDAPLSAGRALSPGFAAARVAGWEMAEAAGAVLPGALSVAPVKLRRRWSQTASIEQSALQRVKRFAEAFTAAPRRLGA
;
A
#
# COMPACT_ATOMS: atom_id res chain seq x y z
N PHE A 1 -8.93 -9.41 6.04
CA PHE A 1 -9.12 -7.95 6.13
C PHE A 1 -10.35 -7.64 6.96
N SER A 2 -10.26 -6.71 7.91
CA SER A 2 -11.41 -6.28 8.72
C SER A 2 -12.35 -5.30 7.99
N VAL A 3 -12.12 -5.08 6.70
CA VAL A 3 -12.85 -4.11 5.88
C VAL A 3 -13.56 -4.86 4.75
N PRO A 4 -14.89 -5.01 4.81
CA PRO A 4 -15.64 -5.90 3.91
C PRO A 4 -15.50 -5.58 2.41
N TRP A 5 -15.36 -4.29 2.05
CA TRP A 5 -15.20 -3.94 0.64
C TRP A 5 -13.83 -4.34 0.07
N ILE A 6 -12.77 -4.32 0.89
CA ILE A 6 -11.42 -4.76 0.48
C ILE A 6 -11.45 -6.28 0.25
N ASP A 7 -12.04 -7.03 1.19
CA ASP A 7 -12.24 -8.47 1.03
C ASP A 7 -13.03 -8.80 -0.24
N GLY A 8 -14.12 -8.08 -0.47
CA GLY A 8 -14.92 -8.24 -1.68
C GLY A 8 -14.19 -7.88 -2.99
N VAL A 9 -13.27 -6.92 -2.96
CA VAL A 9 -12.43 -6.59 -4.13
C VAL A 9 -11.42 -7.69 -4.37
N LEU A 10 -10.67 -8.10 -3.35
CA LEU A 10 -9.63 -9.14 -3.47
C LEU A 10 -10.21 -10.47 -3.93
N SER A 11 -11.32 -10.92 -3.33
CA SER A 11 -11.99 -12.17 -3.72
C SER A 11 -12.47 -12.15 -5.17
N ARG A 12 -13.06 -11.03 -5.60
CA ARG A 12 -13.50 -10.88 -7.00
C ARG A 12 -12.35 -10.78 -7.98
N THR A 13 -11.25 -10.12 -7.58
CA THR A 13 -10.06 -9.99 -8.41
C THR A 13 -9.39 -11.34 -8.58
N ALA A 14 -9.18 -12.08 -7.50
CA ALA A 14 -8.58 -13.42 -7.53
C ALA A 14 -9.38 -14.43 -8.36
N ALA A 15 -10.71 -14.30 -8.39
CA ALA A 15 -11.61 -15.22 -9.10
C ALA A 15 -11.82 -14.88 -10.58
N ARG A 16 -11.31 -13.75 -11.09
CA ARG A 16 -11.65 -13.29 -12.46
C ARG A 16 -10.47 -13.30 -13.41
N ALA A 17 -10.72 -13.85 -14.60
CA ALA A 17 -9.94 -13.60 -15.80
C ALA A 17 -10.88 -13.02 -16.87
N PHE A 18 -10.50 -11.91 -17.48
CA PHE A 18 -11.24 -11.26 -18.54
C PHE A 18 -10.27 -10.78 -19.62
N GLY A 19 -10.22 -11.49 -20.74
CA GLY A 19 -9.24 -11.25 -21.80
C GLY A 19 -7.80 -11.31 -21.25
N PRO A 20 -6.97 -10.31 -21.52
CA PRO A 20 -5.59 -10.27 -21.00
C PRO A 20 -5.50 -9.92 -19.52
N PHE A 21 -6.62 -9.57 -18.87
CA PHE A 21 -6.68 -9.18 -17.47
C PHE A 21 -7.01 -10.38 -16.58
N ARG A 22 -6.21 -10.61 -15.55
CA ARG A 22 -6.45 -11.65 -14.55
C ARG A 22 -5.93 -11.24 -13.16
N GLY A 23 -6.59 -11.70 -12.12
CA GLY A 23 -6.05 -11.68 -10.78
C GLY A 23 -5.03 -12.81 -10.61
N LEU A 24 -3.92 -12.52 -9.93
CA LEU A 24 -2.94 -13.53 -9.52
C LEU A 24 -2.73 -13.43 -8.02
N THR A 25 -2.74 -14.58 -7.36
CA THR A 25 -2.38 -14.68 -5.95
C THR A 25 -1.26 -15.68 -5.80
N ALA A 26 -0.14 -15.24 -5.23
CA ALA A 26 0.98 -16.09 -4.86
C ALA A 26 0.99 -16.30 -3.34
N SER A 27 1.38 -17.49 -2.90
CA SER A 27 1.44 -17.86 -1.49
C SER A 27 2.74 -18.60 -1.21
N LEU A 28 3.43 -18.20 -0.14
CA LEU A 28 4.62 -18.88 0.37
C LEU A 28 4.27 -19.62 1.65
N TYR A 29 4.58 -20.90 1.68
CA TYR A 29 4.47 -21.73 2.86
C TYR A 29 5.85 -22.10 3.37
N LEU A 30 6.05 -22.02 4.68
CA LEU A 30 7.20 -22.57 5.38
C LEU A 30 6.72 -23.78 6.22
N GLY A 31 6.98 -24.98 5.71
CA GLY A 31 6.29 -26.17 6.15
C GLY A 31 4.78 -26.06 5.85
N GLU A 32 3.94 -26.29 6.83
CA GLU A 32 2.47 -26.20 6.69
C GLU A 32 1.91 -24.80 7.00
N ARG A 33 2.76 -23.81 7.27
CA ARG A 33 2.33 -22.47 7.69
C ARG A 33 2.45 -21.47 6.54
N LEU A 34 1.37 -20.76 6.29
CA LEU A 34 1.36 -19.63 5.37
C LEU A 34 2.26 -18.51 5.93
N ALA A 35 3.37 -18.24 5.27
CA ALA A 35 4.38 -17.25 5.68
C ALA A 35 4.20 -15.91 4.96
N ALA A 36 3.84 -15.93 3.69
CA ALA A 36 3.54 -14.71 2.93
C ALA A 36 2.48 -14.98 1.86
N VAL A 37 1.77 -13.93 1.48
CA VAL A 37 0.81 -13.93 0.38
C VAL A 37 0.90 -12.61 -0.34
N GLU A 38 0.74 -12.65 -1.64
CA GLU A 38 0.61 -11.45 -2.46
C GLU A 38 -0.50 -11.63 -3.46
N THR A 39 -1.41 -10.66 -3.53
CA THR A 39 -2.45 -10.59 -4.55
C THR A 39 -2.23 -9.37 -5.42
N GLY A 40 -2.18 -9.58 -6.71
CA GLY A 40 -1.99 -8.54 -7.70
C GLY A 40 -2.83 -8.75 -8.94
N LEU A 41 -2.59 -7.94 -9.95
CA LEU A 41 -3.29 -7.94 -11.22
C LEU A 41 -2.29 -8.18 -12.35
N ALA A 42 -2.62 -9.03 -13.30
CA ALA A 42 -1.84 -9.20 -14.51
C ALA A 42 -2.63 -8.70 -15.72
N ALA A 43 -1.99 -7.89 -16.54
CA ALA A 43 -2.54 -7.39 -17.79
C ALA A 43 -1.41 -7.08 -18.79
N GLY A 44 -1.57 -7.47 -20.05
CA GLY A 44 -0.62 -7.14 -21.13
C GLY A 44 0.83 -7.55 -20.82
N GLY A 45 1.03 -8.74 -20.25
CA GLY A 45 2.36 -9.24 -19.88
C GLY A 45 2.93 -8.65 -18.57
N THR A 46 2.27 -7.68 -17.96
CA THR A 46 2.72 -7.03 -16.73
C THR A 46 1.95 -7.55 -15.52
N TYR A 47 2.66 -7.96 -14.48
CA TYR A 47 2.10 -8.21 -13.15
C TYR A 47 2.25 -6.96 -12.28
N HIS A 48 1.14 -6.44 -11.79
CA HIS A 48 1.10 -5.31 -10.85
C HIS A 48 0.97 -5.85 -9.42
N SER A 49 2.05 -5.78 -8.66
CA SER A 49 2.10 -6.09 -7.23
C SER A 49 1.21 -5.12 -6.46
N TRP A 50 0.20 -5.62 -5.75
CA TRP A 50 -0.80 -4.75 -5.15
C TRP A 50 -0.92 -4.90 -3.64
N PHE A 51 -1.13 -6.12 -3.15
CA PHE A 51 -1.35 -6.40 -1.72
C PHE A 51 -0.39 -7.48 -1.20
N PRO A 52 0.89 -7.13 -0.94
CA PRO A 52 1.79 -8.03 -0.25
C PRO A 52 1.48 -8.05 1.25
N ALA A 53 1.49 -9.23 1.84
CA ALA A 53 1.36 -9.42 3.28
C ALA A 53 2.20 -10.62 3.72
N TYR A 54 2.70 -10.58 4.95
CA TYR A 54 3.43 -11.70 5.54
C TYR A 54 3.12 -11.85 7.02
N ASP A 55 3.34 -13.04 7.55
CA ASP A 55 3.23 -13.33 8.96
C ASP A 55 4.47 -12.79 9.70
N PRO A 56 4.32 -11.85 10.64
CA PRO A 56 5.44 -11.25 11.38
C PRO A 56 6.32 -12.26 12.12
N ARG A 57 5.79 -13.44 12.43
CA ARG A 57 6.57 -14.53 13.07
C ARG A 57 7.74 -15.00 12.22
N PHE A 58 7.65 -14.81 10.91
CA PHE A 58 8.70 -15.18 9.95
C PHE A 58 9.54 -13.99 9.47
N ALA A 59 9.43 -12.82 10.13
CA ALA A 59 10.11 -11.60 9.67
C ALA A 59 11.63 -11.76 9.51
N SER A 60 12.26 -12.60 10.34
CA SER A 60 13.71 -12.86 10.30
C SER A 60 14.22 -13.49 9.00
N VAL A 61 13.35 -14.17 8.26
CA VAL A 61 13.69 -14.79 6.96
C VAL A 61 13.15 -14.02 5.76
N SER A 62 12.62 -12.82 5.97
CA SER A 62 12.11 -11.92 4.91
C SER A 62 11.15 -12.62 3.94
N PRO A 63 10.04 -13.22 4.41
CA PRO A 63 9.21 -14.09 3.59
C PRO A 63 8.55 -13.37 2.41
N GLY A 64 8.35 -12.04 2.50
CA GLY A 64 7.88 -11.24 1.38
C GLY A 64 8.87 -11.17 0.22
N LEU A 65 10.18 -11.11 0.51
CA LEU A 65 11.22 -11.15 -0.52
C LEU A 65 11.35 -12.54 -1.13
N LEU A 66 11.27 -13.59 -0.32
CA LEU A 66 11.26 -14.96 -0.83
C LEU A 66 10.07 -15.20 -1.76
N LEU A 67 8.89 -14.69 -1.40
CA LEU A 67 7.71 -14.77 -2.26
C LEU A 67 7.91 -13.99 -3.57
N LEU A 68 8.49 -12.79 -3.52
CA LEU A 68 8.80 -12.00 -4.71
C LEU A 68 9.76 -12.75 -5.65
N HIS A 69 10.79 -13.42 -5.11
CA HIS A 69 11.68 -14.28 -5.91
C HIS A 69 10.89 -15.38 -6.62
N GLY A 70 10.02 -16.08 -5.91
CA GLY A 70 9.19 -17.12 -6.52
C GLY A 70 8.26 -16.58 -7.62
N ILE A 71 7.73 -15.36 -7.45
CA ILE A 71 6.92 -14.69 -8.48
C ILE A 71 7.78 -14.37 -9.72
N ILE A 72 9.00 -13.86 -9.51
CA ILE A 72 9.94 -13.54 -10.60
C ILE A 72 10.31 -14.83 -11.38
N GLU A 73 10.64 -15.89 -10.69
CA GLU A 73 10.97 -17.19 -11.30
C GLU A 73 9.82 -17.78 -12.10
N ALA A 74 8.58 -17.66 -11.59
CA ALA A 74 7.38 -18.14 -12.26
C ALA A 74 6.86 -17.23 -13.39
N ALA A 75 7.35 -16.00 -13.49
CA ALA A 75 6.83 -15.01 -14.42
C ALA A 75 6.82 -15.47 -15.89
N PRO A 76 7.89 -16.10 -16.44
CA PRO A 76 7.88 -16.58 -17.82
C PRO A 76 6.79 -17.63 -18.07
N ASP A 77 6.62 -18.59 -17.17
CA ASP A 77 5.60 -19.65 -17.28
C ASP A 77 4.18 -19.10 -17.20
N LEU A 78 4.02 -17.96 -16.53
CA LEU A 78 2.77 -17.23 -16.43
C LEU A 78 2.53 -16.26 -17.60
N GLY A 79 3.46 -16.20 -18.57
CA GLY A 79 3.39 -15.27 -19.72
C GLY A 79 3.54 -13.82 -19.28
N LEU A 80 4.36 -13.57 -18.27
CA LEU A 80 4.68 -12.24 -17.74
C LEU A 80 6.11 -11.88 -18.14
N ASP A 81 6.30 -10.70 -18.68
CA ASP A 81 7.59 -10.13 -19.07
C ASP A 81 8.01 -8.96 -18.18
N ARG A 82 7.10 -8.51 -17.31
CA ARG A 82 7.32 -7.38 -16.41
C ARG A 82 6.61 -7.57 -15.07
N ILE A 83 7.26 -7.09 -14.00
CA ILE A 83 6.67 -6.97 -12.66
C ILE A 83 6.75 -5.51 -12.24
N ASP A 84 5.59 -4.89 -12.00
CA ASP A 84 5.48 -3.54 -11.46
C ASP A 84 5.32 -3.63 -9.94
N LEU A 85 6.35 -3.22 -9.21
CA LEU A 85 6.38 -3.21 -7.74
C LEU A 85 5.62 -2.02 -7.13
N GLY A 86 4.95 -1.23 -7.97
CA GLY A 86 4.14 -0.10 -7.54
C GLY A 86 4.95 1.10 -7.04
N LYS A 87 4.23 2.15 -6.67
CA LYS A 87 4.82 3.40 -6.20
C LYS A 87 5.54 3.23 -4.86
N GLY A 88 6.69 3.89 -4.72
CA GLY A 88 7.42 4.06 -3.47
C GLY A 88 8.90 3.72 -3.58
N GLU A 89 9.67 4.29 -2.65
CA GLU A 89 11.14 4.17 -2.58
C GLU A 89 11.55 3.21 -1.45
N GLN A 90 10.93 2.04 -1.37
CA GLN A 90 11.37 1.03 -0.41
C GLN A 90 12.73 0.47 -0.82
N GLY A 91 13.68 0.43 0.11
CA GLY A 91 15.08 0.10 -0.17
C GLY A 91 15.28 -1.22 -0.93
N TYR A 92 14.44 -2.24 -0.69
CA TYR A 92 14.54 -3.50 -1.41
C TYR A 92 14.23 -3.37 -2.91
N LYS A 93 13.39 -2.41 -3.33
CA LYS A 93 13.04 -2.24 -4.74
C LYS A 93 14.27 -1.93 -5.60
N ALA A 94 15.21 -1.13 -5.07
CA ALA A 94 16.45 -0.81 -5.79
C ALA A 94 17.28 -2.05 -6.18
N TYR A 95 17.09 -3.18 -5.50
CA TYR A 95 17.79 -4.43 -5.84
C TYR A 95 17.04 -5.30 -6.86
N TYR A 96 15.74 -5.02 -7.06
CA TYR A 96 14.86 -5.85 -7.91
C TYR A 96 14.34 -5.11 -9.15
N THR A 97 14.60 -3.81 -9.26
CA THR A 97 14.15 -3.02 -10.40
C THR A 97 15.33 -2.67 -11.30
N ASP A 98 15.15 -2.87 -12.58
CA ASP A 98 16.04 -2.46 -13.67
C ASP A 98 15.55 -1.17 -14.35
N TYR A 99 14.34 -0.71 -14.00
CA TYR A 99 13.73 0.47 -14.58
C TYR A 99 12.79 1.17 -13.58
N ASP A 100 12.92 2.49 -13.50
CA ASP A 100 12.04 3.38 -12.73
C ASP A 100 11.23 4.28 -13.65
N ALA A 101 9.91 4.27 -13.50
CA ALA A 101 9.02 5.18 -14.21
C ALA A 101 8.68 6.39 -13.34
N PRO A 102 8.95 7.63 -13.77
CA PRO A 102 8.54 8.81 -13.04
C PRO A 102 7.03 8.93 -13.02
N LEU A 103 6.46 9.09 -11.84
CA LEU A 103 5.03 9.28 -11.64
C LEU A 103 4.73 10.71 -11.21
N SER A 104 3.74 11.32 -11.85
CA SER A 104 3.19 12.61 -11.45
C SER A 104 1.80 12.42 -10.86
N ALA A 105 1.52 13.10 -9.76
CA ALA A 105 0.21 13.13 -9.16
C ALA A 105 -0.31 14.57 -9.12
N GLY A 106 -1.53 14.77 -9.55
CA GLY A 106 -2.20 16.06 -9.54
C GLY A 106 -3.61 15.97 -8.97
N ARG A 107 -4.22 17.11 -8.75
CA ARG A 107 -5.62 17.23 -8.29
C ARG A 107 -6.34 18.24 -9.16
N ALA A 108 -7.53 17.87 -9.60
CA ALA A 108 -8.50 18.81 -10.15
C ALA A 108 -9.57 19.04 -9.10
N LEU A 109 -9.74 20.28 -8.66
CA LEU A 109 -10.68 20.67 -7.63
C LEU A 109 -11.61 21.76 -8.18
N SER A 110 -12.92 21.55 -8.07
CA SER A 110 -13.88 22.63 -8.24
C SER A 110 -13.78 23.62 -7.06
N PRO A 111 -14.03 24.92 -7.27
CA PRO A 111 -14.17 25.88 -6.18
C PRO A 111 -15.20 25.39 -5.16
N GLY A 112 -14.90 25.52 -3.86
CA GLY A 112 -15.81 25.11 -2.79
C GLY A 112 -15.10 24.46 -1.60
N PHE A 113 -15.85 23.77 -0.76
CA PHE A 113 -15.36 23.19 0.49
C PHE A 113 -14.16 22.24 0.29
N ALA A 114 -14.13 21.47 -0.79
CA ALA A 114 -13.00 20.56 -1.07
C ALA A 114 -11.71 21.35 -1.34
N ALA A 115 -11.77 22.41 -2.12
CA ALA A 115 -10.64 23.29 -2.40
C ALA A 115 -10.16 24.01 -1.13
N ALA A 116 -11.10 24.56 -0.33
CA ALA A 116 -10.79 25.22 0.94
C ALA A 116 -10.08 24.27 1.93
N ARG A 117 -10.52 23.02 2.01
CA ARG A 117 -9.87 22.00 2.83
C ARG A 117 -8.45 21.68 2.39
N VAL A 118 -8.21 21.59 1.08
CA VAL A 118 -6.86 21.35 0.55
C VAL A 118 -5.95 22.53 0.84
N ALA A 119 -6.42 23.76 0.58
CA ALA A 119 -5.67 24.98 0.90
C ALA A 119 -5.36 25.08 2.41
N GLY A 120 -6.31 24.74 3.27
CA GLY A 120 -6.08 24.70 4.72
C GLY A 120 -4.95 23.72 5.13
N TRP A 121 -4.87 22.55 4.50
CA TRP A 121 -3.76 21.62 4.74
C TRP A 121 -2.42 22.15 4.21
N GLU A 122 -2.41 22.75 3.05
CA GLU A 122 -1.19 23.36 2.47
C GLU A 122 -0.67 24.51 3.33
N MET A 123 -1.55 25.35 3.84
CA MET A 123 -1.20 26.39 4.81
C MET A 123 -0.65 25.81 6.12
N ALA A 124 -1.27 24.76 6.65
CA ALA A 124 -0.78 24.10 7.87
C ALA A 124 0.60 23.44 7.67
N GLU A 125 0.84 22.85 6.51
CA GLU A 125 2.14 22.27 6.15
C GLU A 125 3.21 23.36 6.00
N ALA A 126 2.89 24.47 5.34
CA ALA A 126 3.79 25.62 5.19
C ALA A 126 4.11 26.26 6.56
N ALA A 127 3.10 26.44 7.43
CA ALA A 127 3.30 26.94 8.78
C ALA A 127 4.12 25.96 9.64
N GLY A 128 3.89 24.65 9.47
CA GLY A 128 4.68 23.63 10.15
C GLY A 128 6.15 23.65 9.76
N ALA A 129 6.45 23.88 8.48
CA ALA A 129 7.82 23.86 7.95
C ALA A 129 8.77 24.85 8.64
N VAL A 130 8.26 25.94 9.20
CA VAL A 130 9.06 26.94 9.95
C VAL A 130 9.22 26.61 11.45
N LEU A 131 8.58 25.55 11.95
CA LEU A 131 8.67 25.12 13.34
C LEU A 131 9.86 24.17 13.56
N PRO A 132 10.48 24.19 14.76
CA PRO A 132 11.62 23.33 15.04
C PRO A 132 11.23 21.87 15.31
N GLY A 133 12.14 20.95 14.98
CA GLY A 133 12.08 19.54 15.40
C GLY A 133 10.86 18.78 14.86
N ALA A 134 10.25 17.97 15.70
CA ALA A 134 9.14 17.09 15.32
C ALA A 134 7.87 17.86 14.89
N LEU A 135 7.73 19.12 15.27
CA LEU A 135 6.59 19.95 14.91
C LEU A 135 6.59 20.31 13.42
N SER A 136 7.76 20.41 12.79
CA SER A 136 7.86 20.72 11.35
C SER A 136 7.17 19.69 10.45
N VAL A 137 7.20 18.43 10.82
CA VAL A 137 6.65 17.31 10.04
C VAL A 137 5.27 16.87 10.52
N ALA A 138 4.76 17.43 11.61
CA ALA A 138 3.50 17.03 12.20
C ALA A 138 2.29 17.21 11.27
N PRO A 139 2.10 18.35 10.57
CA PRO A 139 0.98 18.53 9.64
C PRO A 139 1.01 17.53 8.49
N VAL A 140 2.19 17.26 7.92
CA VAL A 140 2.36 16.28 6.83
C VAL A 140 1.99 14.87 7.30
N LYS A 141 2.47 14.47 8.49
CA LYS A 141 2.13 13.16 9.09
C LYS A 141 0.63 13.04 9.36
N LEU A 142 0.02 14.08 9.91
CA LEU A 142 -1.42 14.12 10.19
C LEU A 142 -2.25 13.99 8.91
N ARG A 143 -1.93 14.78 7.89
CA ARG A 143 -2.59 14.72 6.59
C ARG A 143 -2.46 13.35 5.94
N ARG A 144 -1.25 12.78 5.93
CA ARG A 144 -1.00 11.44 5.40
C ARG A 144 -1.85 10.40 6.12
N ARG A 145 -1.88 10.44 7.45
CA ARG A 145 -2.67 9.52 8.27
C ARG A 145 -4.17 9.67 8.04
N TRP A 146 -4.66 10.91 7.98
CA TRP A 146 -6.04 11.18 7.63
C TRP A 146 -6.40 10.64 6.26
N SER A 147 -5.56 10.86 5.25
CA SER A 147 -5.79 10.36 3.89
C SER A 147 -5.81 8.83 3.84
N GLN A 148 -4.92 8.17 4.57
CA GLN A 148 -4.91 6.71 4.69
C GLN A 148 -6.20 6.18 5.36
N THR A 149 -6.63 6.81 6.44
CA THR A 149 -7.88 6.42 7.10
C THR A 149 -9.08 6.68 6.19
N ALA A 150 -9.10 7.80 5.49
CA ALA A 150 -10.18 8.17 4.58
C ALA A 150 -10.28 7.27 3.33
N SER A 151 -9.17 6.65 2.90
CA SER A 151 -9.20 5.69 1.79
C SER A 151 -9.77 4.32 2.20
N ILE A 152 -9.72 3.99 3.46
CA ILE A 152 -10.20 2.71 4.00
C ILE A 152 -11.64 2.81 4.50
N GLU A 153 -11.95 3.89 5.23
CA GLU A 153 -13.24 4.07 5.89
C GLU A 153 -14.20 4.95 5.07
N GLN A 154 -15.34 4.39 4.71
CA GLN A 154 -16.37 5.13 3.97
C GLN A 154 -17.19 6.07 4.89
N SER A 155 -17.40 5.70 6.14
CA SER A 155 -18.16 6.50 7.13
C SER A 155 -17.29 7.58 7.74
N ALA A 156 -17.79 8.85 7.73
CA ALA A 156 -17.11 9.97 8.35
C ALA A 156 -16.88 9.78 9.87
N LEU A 157 -17.86 9.21 10.57
CA LEU A 157 -17.76 8.94 12.01
C LEU A 157 -16.66 7.89 12.31
N GLN A 158 -16.61 6.82 11.52
CA GLN A 158 -15.59 5.79 11.68
C GLN A 158 -14.20 6.32 11.32
N ARG A 159 -14.07 7.22 10.35
CA ARG A 159 -12.80 7.91 10.04
C ARG A 159 -12.27 8.65 11.24
N VAL A 160 -13.12 9.48 11.88
CA VAL A 160 -12.72 10.24 13.07
C VAL A 160 -12.33 9.31 14.21
N LYS A 161 -13.12 8.26 14.47
CA LYS A 161 -12.84 7.29 15.53
C LYS A 161 -11.50 6.60 15.31
N ARG A 162 -11.25 6.02 14.15
CA ARG A 162 -9.98 5.35 13.83
C ARG A 162 -8.80 6.30 13.81
N PHE A 163 -9.01 7.52 13.34
CA PHE A 163 -7.96 8.54 13.37
C PHE A 163 -7.57 8.87 14.81
N ALA A 164 -8.52 9.02 15.73
CA ALA A 164 -8.28 9.26 17.16
C ALA A 164 -7.61 8.04 17.84
N GLU A 165 -8.11 6.83 17.61
CA GLU A 165 -7.53 5.58 18.14
C GLU A 165 -6.05 5.40 17.77
N ALA A 166 -5.66 5.90 16.61
CA ALA A 166 -4.29 5.83 16.15
C ALA A 166 -3.31 6.70 16.96
N PHE A 167 -3.78 7.65 17.77
CA PHE A 167 -2.96 8.43 18.70
C PHE A 167 -2.93 7.82 20.11
N THR A 168 -3.97 7.04 20.46
CA THR A 168 -4.08 6.41 21.78
C THR A 168 -3.45 5.01 21.81
N ALA A 169 -3.33 4.36 20.64
CA ALA A 169 -2.62 3.10 20.53
C ALA A 169 -1.13 3.34 20.80
N ALA A 170 -0.64 2.87 21.96
CA ALA A 170 0.78 2.84 22.26
C ALA A 170 1.53 2.18 21.08
N PRO A 171 2.73 2.67 20.71
CA PRO A 171 3.52 2.02 19.69
C PRO A 171 3.74 0.58 20.13
N ARG A 172 3.16 -0.38 19.41
CA ARG A 172 3.53 -1.78 19.57
C ARG A 172 5.02 -1.83 19.27
N ARG A 173 5.83 -1.92 20.32
CA ARG A 173 7.25 -2.24 20.19
C ARG A 173 7.26 -3.58 19.46
N LEU A 174 7.65 -3.56 18.20
CA LEU A 174 8.12 -4.75 17.53
C LEU A 174 9.31 -5.18 18.37
N GLY A 175 9.11 -6.22 19.14
CA GLY A 175 10.14 -6.80 20.01
C GLY A 175 11.36 -7.12 19.17
N ALA A 176 12.50 -6.85 19.79
CA ALA A 176 13.82 -7.15 19.29
C ALA A 176 13.96 -8.61 18.87
#